data_3a0ef118439aa11308628b04b543051d
#
_entry.id   3a0ef118439aa11308628b04b543051d
#
_cell.length_a   1.000
_cell.length_b   1.000
_cell.length_c   1.000
_cell.angle_alpha   90.00
_cell.angle_beta   90.00
_cell.angle_gamma   90.00
#
_symmetry.space_group_name_H-M   'P 1'
#
loop_
_entity.id
_entity.type
_entity.pdbx_description
1 polymer ?
#
loop_
_entity_poly.entity_id
_entity_poly.type
_entity_poly.pdbx_seq_one_letter_code
_entity_poly.pdbx_strand_id
1 'polypeptide(L)'
;MEKYLINDEFVNVKSKVDEYLEKNNIHQFLNINQGEYAKNVDLELEDIQYVVFGNPKVGTLLMQDDLYLSFNLPLKLLLIKRDDKTEVLYEKPTSWLKEEHSDRIKDILSKMDNLYLDVIKYLEV
;
A
#
# COMPACT_ATOMS: atom_id res chain seq x y z
N MET A 1 2.52 7.72 -9.63
CA MET A 1 1.93 7.53 -8.28
C MET A 1 0.44 7.78 -8.32
N GLU A 2 -0.36 6.86 -7.81
CA GLU A 2 -1.80 7.00 -7.70
C GLU A 2 -2.15 7.70 -6.40
N LYS A 3 -3.05 8.69 -6.46
CA LYS A 3 -3.46 9.49 -5.31
C LYS A 3 -4.97 9.59 -5.25
N TYR A 4 -5.52 9.36 -4.06
CA TYR A 4 -6.96 9.44 -3.79
C TYR A 4 -7.21 10.27 -2.54
N LEU A 5 -8.16 11.18 -2.59
CA LEU A 5 -8.59 11.92 -1.40
C LEU A 5 -9.87 11.27 -0.88
N ILE A 6 -9.76 10.62 0.28
CA ILE A 6 -10.89 9.93 0.91
C ILE A 6 -11.59 10.91 1.84
N ASN A 7 -12.90 11.04 1.69
CA ASN A 7 -13.71 11.92 2.51
C ASN A 7 -14.07 11.25 3.85
N ASP A 8 -13.03 10.99 4.64
CA ASP A 8 -13.15 10.38 5.96
C ASP A 8 -11.90 10.72 6.76
N GLU A 9 -12.02 10.72 8.07
CA GLU A 9 -10.93 11.08 8.97
C GLU A 9 -9.82 10.02 8.98
N PHE A 10 -8.60 10.47 9.24
CA PHE A 10 -7.40 9.62 9.23
C PHE A 10 -7.56 8.36 10.09
N VAL A 11 -8.06 8.50 11.31
CA VAL A 11 -8.26 7.38 12.24
C VAL A 11 -9.18 6.32 11.64
N ASN A 12 -10.25 6.77 10.98
CA ASN A 12 -11.22 5.86 10.37
C ASN A 12 -10.64 5.16 9.15
N VAL A 13 -9.91 5.88 8.30
CA VAL A 13 -9.28 5.31 7.11
C VAL A 13 -8.23 4.27 7.51
N LYS A 14 -7.38 4.60 8.50
CA LYS A 14 -6.39 3.67 9.03
C LYS A 14 -7.05 2.38 9.53
N SER A 15 -8.13 2.52 10.29
CA SER A 15 -8.87 1.37 10.81
C SER A 15 -9.47 0.50 9.70
N LYS A 16 -10.00 1.13 8.65
CA LYS A 16 -10.55 0.42 7.49
C LYS A 16 -9.48 -0.33 6.71
N VAL A 17 -8.28 0.22 6.58
CA VAL A 17 -7.16 -0.47 5.94
C VAL A 17 -6.82 -1.74 6.72
N ASP A 18 -6.67 -1.64 8.03
CA ASP A 18 -6.38 -2.78 8.89
C ASP A 18 -7.47 -3.86 8.77
N GLU A 19 -8.73 -3.44 8.78
CA GLU A 19 -9.87 -4.33 8.64
C GLU A 19 -9.87 -5.04 7.28
N TYR A 20 -9.62 -4.32 6.20
CA TYR A 20 -9.55 -4.90 4.85
C TYR A 20 -8.48 -5.98 4.76
N LEU A 21 -7.28 -5.67 5.24
CA LEU A 21 -6.16 -6.60 5.19
C LEU A 21 -6.45 -7.87 6.00
N GLU A 22 -7.02 -7.71 7.19
CA GLU A 22 -7.38 -8.85 8.04
C GLU A 22 -8.47 -9.72 7.39
N LYS A 23 -9.53 -9.10 6.89
CA LYS A 23 -10.64 -9.82 6.23
C LYS A 23 -10.21 -10.63 5.01
N ASN A 24 -9.19 -10.16 4.31
CA ASN A 24 -8.71 -10.79 3.08
C ASN A 24 -7.45 -11.63 3.29
N ASN A 25 -7.07 -11.88 4.54
CA ASN A 25 -5.90 -12.68 4.91
C ASN A 25 -4.61 -12.17 4.26
N ILE A 26 -4.47 -10.83 4.19
CA ILE A 26 -3.28 -10.18 3.65
C ILE A 26 -2.37 -9.84 4.82
N HIS A 27 -1.11 -10.26 4.73
CA HIS A 27 -0.14 -10.07 5.80
C HIS A 27 0.36 -8.61 5.85
N GLN A 28 0.38 -8.03 7.05
CA GLN A 28 1.05 -6.75 7.29
C GLN A 28 2.47 -7.00 7.75
N PHE A 29 3.45 -6.53 6.97
CA PHE A 29 4.86 -6.67 7.33
C PHE A 29 5.32 -5.52 8.20
N LEU A 30 4.78 -4.32 7.98
CA LEU A 30 5.20 -3.11 8.66
C LEU A 30 4.05 -2.11 8.68
N ASN A 31 3.93 -1.37 9.78
CA ASN A 31 2.89 -0.36 9.94
C ASN A 31 3.43 0.73 10.88
N ILE A 32 3.87 1.85 10.31
CA ILE A 32 4.50 2.92 11.09
C ILE A 32 3.86 4.27 10.80
N ASN A 33 3.86 5.13 11.82
CA ASN A 33 3.40 6.51 11.70
C ASN A 33 4.61 7.45 11.76
N GLN A 34 4.90 8.11 10.64
CA GLN A 34 6.02 9.03 10.53
C GLN A 34 5.86 10.25 11.45
N GLY A 35 4.61 10.68 11.69
CA GLY A 35 4.31 11.79 12.60
C GLY A 35 4.73 11.48 14.04
N GLU A 36 4.60 10.22 14.47
CA GLU A 36 5.04 9.80 15.80
C GLU A 36 6.57 9.82 15.91
N TYR A 37 7.27 9.41 14.87
CA TYR A 37 8.73 9.49 14.83
C TYR A 37 9.22 10.94 14.91
N ALA A 38 8.51 11.86 14.23
CA ALA A 38 8.83 13.29 14.30
C ALA A 38 8.73 13.81 15.74
N LYS A 39 7.70 13.42 16.47
CA LYS A 39 7.53 13.81 17.89
C LYS A 39 8.69 13.35 18.75
N ASN A 40 9.23 12.19 18.47
CA ASN A 40 10.34 11.61 19.24
C ASN A 40 11.64 12.40 19.10
N VAL A 41 11.74 13.28 18.10
CA VAL A 41 12.90 14.17 17.89
C VAL A 41 12.50 15.65 17.98
N ASP A 42 11.39 15.93 18.67
CA ASP A 42 10.88 17.28 18.95
C ASP A 42 10.56 18.08 17.69
N LEU A 43 10.08 17.40 16.64
CA LEU A 43 9.62 18.04 15.41
C LEU A 43 8.14 17.78 15.20
N GLU A 44 7.50 18.62 14.39
CA GLU A 44 6.10 18.49 14.04
C GLU A 44 5.95 17.94 12.62
N LEU A 45 5.03 16.99 12.45
CA LEU A 45 4.66 16.42 11.17
C LEU A 45 3.24 15.89 11.28
N GLU A 46 2.47 16.01 10.22
CA GLU A 46 1.15 15.40 10.15
C GLU A 46 1.24 13.90 10.33
N ASP A 47 0.15 13.26 10.71
CA ASP A 47 0.07 11.81 10.75
C ASP A 47 0.24 11.27 9.33
N ILE A 48 1.26 10.46 9.14
CA ILE A 48 1.55 9.77 7.89
C ILE A 48 1.77 8.31 8.20
N GLN A 49 0.78 7.47 7.86
CA GLN A 49 0.84 6.05 8.11
C GLN A 49 1.42 5.32 6.91
N TYR A 50 2.48 4.59 7.13
CA TYR A 50 3.14 3.78 6.11
C TYR A 50 2.81 2.32 6.37
N VAL A 51 2.03 1.72 5.48
CA VAL A 51 1.57 0.33 5.62
C VAL A 51 2.23 -0.52 4.55
N VAL A 52 2.95 -1.56 4.95
CA VAL A 52 3.62 -2.50 4.06
C VAL A 52 2.93 -3.85 4.22
N PHE A 53 2.42 -4.39 3.12
CA PHE A 53 1.57 -5.57 3.15
C PHE A 53 1.75 -6.44 1.92
N GLY A 54 1.23 -7.64 1.98
CA GLY A 54 1.23 -8.53 0.82
C GLY A 54 1.04 -9.99 1.20
N ASN A 55 1.09 -10.82 0.18
CA ASN A 55 1.06 -12.28 0.32
C ASN A 55 2.47 -12.79 0.06
N PRO A 56 3.16 -13.36 1.08
CA PRO A 56 4.54 -13.83 0.91
C PRO A 56 4.71 -14.82 -0.25
N LYS A 57 3.73 -15.68 -0.48
CA LYS A 57 3.79 -16.66 -1.59
C LYS A 57 3.78 -15.95 -2.94
N VAL A 58 2.88 -14.98 -3.12
CA VAL A 58 2.75 -14.25 -4.39
C VAL A 58 3.98 -13.41 -4.66
N GLY A 59 4.46 -12.67 -3.64
CA GLY A 59 5.66 -11.87 -3.76
C GLY A 59 6.89 -12.70 -4.10
N THR A 60 7.02 -13.87 -3.48
CA THR A 60 8.13 -14.78 -3.73
C THR A 60 8.13 -15.27 -5.18
N LEU A 61 6.96 -15.59 -5.73
CA LEU A 61 6.84 -16.02 -7.13
C LEU A 61 7.35 -14.94 -8.09
N LEU A 62 7.03 -13.68 -7.82
CA LEU A 62 7.54 -12.56 -8.63
C LEU A 62 9.05 -12.41 -8.51
N MET A 63 9.57 -12.49 -7.29
CA MET A 63 11.02 -12.31 -7.03
C MET A 63 11.85 -13.48 -7.57
N GLN A 64 11.27 -14.68 -7.66
CA GLN A 64 11.94 -15.82 -8.31
C GLN A 64 12.18 -15.54 -9.80
N ASP A 65 11.25 -14.87 -10.46
CA ASP A 65 11.36 -14.55 -11.88
C ASP A 65 12.24 -13.32 -12.14
N ASP A 66 12.22 -12.34 -11.22
CA ASP A 66 13.04 -11.14 -11.31
C ASP A 66 13.39 -10.65 -9.90
N LEU A 67 14.63 -10.88 -9.49
CA LEU A 67 15.12 -10.52 -8.17
C LEU A 67 15.03 -9.02 -7.90
N TYR A 68 15.10 -8.18 -8.94
CA TYR A 68 15.04 -6.73 -8.79
C TYR A 68 13.65 -6.24 -8.38
N LEU A 69 12.60 -7.04 -8.57
CA LEU A 69 11.27 -6.70 -8.07
C LEU A 69 11.23 -6.64 -6.54
N SER A 70 12.22 -7.22 -5.87
CA SER A 70 12.34 -7.12 -4.42
C SER A 70 12.50 -5.67 -3.92
N PHE A 71 12.94 -4.76 -4.79
CA PHE A 71 13.01 -3.34 -4.46
C PHE A 71 11.61 -2.72 -4.33
N ASN A 72 10.65 -3.21 -5.12
CA ASN A 72 9.29 -2.70 -5.17
C ASN A 72 8.32 -3.44 -4.26
N LEU A 73 8.71 -4.63 -3.79
CA LEU A 73 7.88 -5.48 -2.92
C LEU A 73 8.40 -5.46 -1.49
N PRO A 74 7.57 -5.69 -0.48
CA PRO A 74 6.12 -5.88 -0.54
C PRO A 74 5.35 -4.63 -0.99
N LEU A 75 4.04 -4.78 -1.20
CA LEU A 75 3.17 -3.66 -1.57
C LEU A 75 3.09 -2.65 -0.41
N LYS A 76 2.83 -1.40 -0.74
CA LYS A 76 2.81 -0.30 0.24
C LYS A 76 1.61 0.61 0.00
N LEU A 77 1.11 1.16 1.08
CA LEU A 77 0.07 2.17 1.06
C LEU A 77 0.47 3.27 2.01
N LEU A 78 0.36 4.52 1.56
CA LEU A 78 0.64 5.68 2.38
C LEU A 78 -0.66 6.42 2.65
N LEU A 79 -0.92 6.71 3.93
CA LEU A 79 -2.08 7.48 4.36
C LEU A 79 -1.57 8.79 4.96
N ILE A 80 -2.01 9.92 4.42
CA ILE A 80 -1.63 11.23 4.91
C ILE A 80 -2.85 11.97 5.44
N LYS A 81 -2.79 12.40 6.69
CA LYS A 81 -3.84 13.20 7.28
C LYS A 81 -3.93 14.56 6.59
N ARG A 82 -5.13 14.92 6.11
CA ARG A 82 -5.43 16.21 5.48
C ARG A 82 -6.65 16.82 6.15
N ASP A 83 -6.47 17.41 7.34
CA ASP A 83 -7.55 17.94 8.15
C ASP A 83 -8.59 16.86 8.46
N ASP A 84 -9.81 16.99 7.97
CA ASP A 84 -10.90 16.02 8.16
C ASP A 84 -10.96 14.93 7.07
N LYS A 85 -9.99 14.93 6.18
CA LYS A 85 -9.89 13.96 5.07
C LYS A 85 -8.56 13.21 5.15
N THR A 86 -8.43 12.20 4.29
CA THR A 86 -7.21 11.38 4.23
C THR A 86 -6.79 11.20 2.78
N GLU A 87 -5.55 11.53 2.48
CA GLU A 87 -4.95 11.25 1.18
C GLU A 87 -4.33 9.86 1.22
N VAL A 88 -4.63 9.06 0.19
CA VAL A 88 -4.14 7.67 0.08
C VAL A 88 -3.32 7.56 -1.20
N LEU A 89 -2.10 7.06 -1.08
CA LEU A 89 -1.15 7.00 -2.18
C LEU A 89 -0.53 5.61 -2.32
N TYR A 90 -0.30 5.21 -3.58
CA TYR A 90 0.46 4.01 -3.87
C TYR A 90 1.08 4.07 -5.26
N GLU A 91 2.08 3.22 -5.50
CA GLU A 91 2.64 3.00 -6.83
C GLU A 91 1.88 1.87 -7.50
N LYS A 92 1.49 2.09 -8.74
CA LYS A 92 0.77 1.08 -9.53
C LYS A 92 1.71 -0.08 -9.87
N PRO A 93 1.43 -1.30 -9.42
CA PRO A 93 2.33 -2.45 -9.67
C PRO A 93 2.68 -2.69 -11.13
N THR A 94 1.75 -2.49 -12.06
CA THR A 94 2.07 -2.64 -13.49
C THR A 94 3.05 -1.60 -14.02
N SER A 95 3.31 -0.52 -13.26
CA SER A 95 4.36 0.44 -13.63
C SER A 95 5.77 -0.16 -13.52
N TRP A 96 5.92 -1.29 -12.83
CA TRP A 96 7.20 -2.01 -12.70
C TRP A 96 7.44 -3.02 -13.81
N LEU A 97 6.45 -3.20 -14.69
CA LEU A 97 6.53 -4.17 -15.77
C LEU A 97 7.58 -3.75 -16.81
N LYS A 98 8.43 -4.71 -17.17
CA LYS A 98 9.47 -4.54 -18.19
C LYS A 98 9.15 -5.42 -19.40
N GLU A 99 9.69 -5.03 -20.55
CA GLU A 99 9.45 -5.74 -21.81
C GLU A 99 9.84 -7.23 -21.74
N GLU A 100 10.95 -7.53 -21.06
CA GLU A 100 11.45 -8.89 -20.91
C GLU A 100 10.69 -9.75 -19.91
N HIS A 101 9.77 -9.16 -19.15
CA HIS A 101 8.97 -9.92 -18.18
C HIS A 101 8.03 -10.91 -18.85
N SER A 102 7.85 -12.08 -18.20
CA SER A 102 6.94 -13.13 -18.67
C SER A 102 5.47 -12.69 -18.52
N ASP A 103 4.58 -13.41 -19.24
CA ASP A 103 3.14 -13.19 -19.09
C ASP A 103 2.66 -13.46 -17.67
N ARG A 104 3.33 -14.39 -16.97
CA ARG A 104 3.03 -14.69 -15.56
C ARG A 104 3.25 -13.45 -14.67
N ILE A 105 4.39 -12.78 -14.84
CA ILE A 105 4.68 -11.54 -14.08
C ILE A 105 3.63 -10.48 -14.41
N LYS A 106 3.33 -10.29 -15.69
CA LYS A 106 2.33 -9.33 -16.12
C LYS A 106 0.96 -9.60 -15.50
N ASP A 107 0.55 -10.87 -15.46
CA ASP A 107 -0.73 -11.27 -14.88
C ASP A 107 -0.78 -10.98 -13.37
N ILE A 108 0.28 -11.33 -12.65
CA ILE A 108 0.33 -11.11 -11.20
C ILE A 108 0.33 -9.61 -10.87
N LEU A 109 1.13 -8.81 -11.58
CA LEU A 109 1.16 -7.35 -11.35
C LEU A 109 -0.20 -6.72 -11.66
N SER A 110 -0.91 -7.19 -12.69
CA SER A 110 -2.26 -6.72 -13.01
C SER A 110 -3.25 -7.04 -11.90
N LYS A 111 -3.14 -8.21 -11.28
CA LYS A 111 -3.98 -8.58 -10.13
C LYS A 111 -3.68 -7.70 -8.92
N MET A 112 -2.43 -7.31 -8.74
CA MET A 112 -2.05 -6.37 -7.67
C MET A 112 -2.64 -4.98 -7.90
N ASP A 113 -2.69 -4.51 -9.16
CA ASP A 113 -3.39 -3.27 -9.50
C ASP A 113 -4.85 -3.35 -9.06
N ASN A 114 -5.52 -4.47 -9.34
CA ASN A 114 -6.92 -4.67 -8.96
C ASN A 114 -7.10 -4.73 -7.45
N LEU A 115 -6.15 -5.31 -6.74
CA LEU A 115 -6.17 -5.33 -5.28
C LEU A 115 -6.19 -3.91 -4.71
N TYR A 116 -5.33 -3.03 -5.22
CA TYR A 116 -5.32 -1.63 -4.79
C TYR A 116 -6.66 -0.94 -5.08
N LEU A 117 -7.25 -1.17 -6.25
CA LEU A 117 -8.54 -0.59 -6.57
C LEU A 117 -9.63 -1.07 -5.62
N ASP A 118 -9.60 -2.34 -5.23
CA ASP A 118 -10.53 -2.88 -4.24
C ASP A 118 -10.34 -2.22 -2.87
N VAL A 119 -9.10 -2.01 -2.47
CA VAL A 119 -8.80 -1.30 -1.23
C VAL A 119 -9.41 0.10 -1.27
N ILE A 120 -9.18 0.85 -2.34
CA ILE A 120 -9.71 2.21 -2.48
C ILE A 120 -11.25 2.22 -2.40
N LYS A 121 -11.91 1.29 -3.08
CA LYS A 121 -13.38 1.17 -3.00
C LYS A 121 -13.86 0.93 -1.57
N TYR A 122 -13.14 0.08 -0.84
CA TYR A 122 -13.47 -0.22 0.55
C TYR A 122 -13.36 1.04 1.43
N LEU A 123 -12.35 1.87 1.18
CA LEU A 123 -12.12 3.10 1.93
C LEU A 123 -13.16 4.18 1.63
N GLU A 124 -13.73 4.17 0.43
CA GLU A 124 -14.68 5.18 -0.03
C GLU A 124 -16.12 4.96 0.46
N VAL A 125 -16.40 3.84 1.06
CA VAL A 125 -17.76 3.48 1.53
C VAL A 125 -18.06 4.08 2.90
#